data_5fd1e153ed4a938ff509c5e4424028f1
#
_entry.id   5fd1e153ed4a938ff509c5e4424028f1
#
_cell.length_a   1.000
_cell.length_b   1.000
_cell.length_c   1.000
_cell.angle_alpha   90.00
_cell.angle_beta   90.00
_cell.angle_gamma   90.00
#
_symmetry.space_group_name_H-M   'P 1'
#
loop_
_entity.id
_entity.type
_entity.pdbx_description
1 polymer ?
#
loop_
_entity_poly.entity_id
_entity_poly.type
_entity_poly.pdbx_seq_one_letter_code
_entity_poly.pdbx_strand_id
1 'polypeptide(L)'
;KEDVEEKYVERMGDNDSIKNGKGEFQGINKRKWKYSGGLIHSKKKFLKGYFEIKFKAPSDKGLWPAFWLYGGTPNEEIDIMELKGEREDQIHVETHCQKCDMVRNPIGLKRSFGGWLKLNGKLNEGFNVVSGLWTDDEVRYYLNGKCIAVSKVKFNVPKALAANVAIADDNGPF
;
A
#
# COMPACT_ATOMS: atom_id res chain seq x y z
N LYS A 1 -6.25 14.52 -23.00
CA LYS A 1 -5.18 14.18 -22.02
C LYS A 1 -4.54 15.52 -21.69
N GLU A 2 -5.01 16.13 -20.63
CA GLU A 2 -4.46 17.39 -20.13
C GLU A 2 -3.27 17.05 -19.24
N ASP A 3 -2.17 17.77 -19.44
CA ASP A 3 -1.02 17.74 -18.56
C ASP A 3 -1.49 18.15 -17.16
N VAL A 4 -1.29 17.28 -16.18
CA VAL A 4 -1.65 17.60 -14.80
C VAL A 4 -0.69 18.67 -14.31
N GLU A 5 -1.23 19.90 -14.18
CA GLU A 5 -0.46 21.07 -13.82
C GLU A 5 0.24 20.98 -12.46
N GLU A 6 1.33 21.72 -12.37
CA GLU A 6 2.33 21.91 -11.31
C GLU A 6 1.80 21.99 -9.84
N LYS A 7 0.51 22.09 -9.61
CA LYS A 7 -0.11 22.26 -8.27
C LYS A 7 0.04 21.06 -7.33
N TYR A 8 0.33 19.87 -7.86
CA TYR A 8 0.51 18.67 -7.02
C TYR A 8 1.94 18.52 -6.49
N VAL A 9 2.91 19.14 -7.13
CA VAL A 9 4.33 19.04 -6.75
C VAL A 9 4.61 19.80 -5.45
N GLU A 10 3.88 20.87 -5.15
CA GLU A 10 4.05 21.66 -3.93
C GLU A 10 3.55 20.95 -2.64
N ARG A 11 2.78 19.85 -2.77
CA ARG A 11 2.19 19.14 -1.61
C ARG A 11 2.85 17.80 -1.30
N MET A 12 3.70 17.29 -2.16
CA MET A 12 4.49 16.10 -1.87
C MET A 12 5.79 16.55 -1.20
N GLY A 13 5.72 16.64 0.09
CA GLY A 13 6.73 16.96 1.06
C GLY A 13 8.21 17.01 0.65
N ASP A 14 9.04 17.35 1.56
CA ASP A 14 10.49 17.65 1.53
C ASP A 14 11.44 16.82 0.62
N ASN A 15 10.96 15.81 -0.07
CA ASN A 15 11.78 14.94 -0.91
C ASN A 15 12.14 15.51 -2.28
N ASP A 16 11.47 16.57 -2.73
CA ASP A 16 11.77 17.22 -4.01
C ASP A 16 12.63 18.48 -3.86
N SER A 17 12.97 18.88 -2.64
CA SER A 17 13.90 19.97 -2.39
C SER A 17 15.35 19.52 -2.61
N ILE A 18 16.06 20.17 -3.50
CA ILE A 18 17.50 19.98 -3.66
C ILE A 18 18.19 20.71 -2.50
N LYS A 19 18.88 19.94 -1.63
CA LYS A 19 19.71 20.50 -0.58
C LYS A 19 21.18 20.29 -0.92
N ASN A 20 22.02 21.28 -0.70
CA ASN A 20 23.46 21.10 -0.80
C ASN A 20 24.01 20.25 0.37
N GLY A 21 25.29 19.90 0.33
CA GLY A 21 25.93 19.09 1.38
C GLY A 21 25.91 19.73 2.79
N LYS A 22 25.43 20.99 2.93
CA LYS A 22 25.21 21.67 4.21
C LYS A 22 23.74 21.71 4.63
N GLY A 23 22.84 21.08 3.85
CA GLY A 23 21.40 21.06 4.10
C GLY A 23 20.66 22.34 3.68
N GLU A 24 21.31 23.27 2.99
CA GLU A 24 20.71 24.52 2.53
C GLU A 24 19.86 24.26 1.26
N PHE A 25 18.68 24.89 1.18
CA PHE A 25 17.78 24.78 0.04
C PHE A 25 18.43 25.36 -1.23
N GLN A 26 18.47 24.57 -2.30
CA GLN A 26 19.05 24.95 -3.59
C GLN A 26 18.01 25.08 -4.72
N GLY A 27 16.80 24.62 -4.50
CA GLY A 27 15.74 24.70 -5.49
C GLY A 27 14.75 23.54 -5.43
N ILE A 28 13.76 23.57 -6.29
CA ILE A 28 12.77 22.52 -6.49
C ILE A 28 12.98 21.89 -7.86
N ASN A 29 13.09 20.57 -7.92
CA ASN A 29 13.08 19.85 -9.19
C ASN A 29 11.67 19.90 -9.80
N LYS A 30 11.49 20.62 -10.90
CA LYS A 30 10.27 20.59 -11.68
C LYS A 30 10.19 19.26 -12.43
N ARG A 31 9.34 18.34 -11.97
CA ARG A 31 9.05 17.08 -12.67
C ARG A 31 7.82 17.26 -13.56
N LYS A 32 7.91 16.81 -14.81
CA LYS A 32 6.74 16.65 -15.67
C LYS A 32 6.17 15.25 -15.47
N TRP A 33 4.91 15.17 -15.09
CA TRP A 33 4.20 13.90 -14.93
C TRP A 33 3.39 13.61 -16.19
N LYS A 34 3.45 12.38 -16.68
CA LYS A 34 2.67 11.92 -17.84
C LYS A 34 1.30 11.35 -17.44
N TYR A 35 1.14 10.97 -16.17
CA TYR A 35 -0.02 10.27 -15.69
C TYR A 35 -0.42 10.81 -14.32
N SER A 36 -1.69 10.63 -13.97
CA SER A 36 -2.22 10.88 -12.62
C SER A 36 -2.83 9.62 -12.06
N GLY A 37 -2.59 9.35 -10.79
CA GLY A 37 -3.26 8.31 -10.01
C GLY A 37 -4.47 8.86 -9.25
N GLY A 38 -5.33 7.96 -8.79
CA GLY A 38 -6.45 8.28 -7.91
C GLY A 38 -6.26 7.66 -6.53
N LEU A 39 -6.57 8.43 -5.47
CA LEU A 39 -6.59 7.96 -4.09
C LEU A 39 -7.89 8.40 -3.43
N ILE A 40 -8.57 7.48 -2.77
CA ILE A 40 -9.65 7.76 -1.82
C ILE A 40 -9.26 7.24 -0.44
N HIS A 41 -9.61 7.97 0.60
CA HIS A 41 -9.39 7.51 1.97
C HIS A 41 -10.57 7.88 2.88
N SER A 42 -10.75 7.08 3.94
CA SER A 42 -11.79 7.34 4.94
C SER A 42 -11.41 8.54 5.80
N LYS A 43 -12.40 9.39 6.11
CA LYS A 43 -12.25 10.46 7.12
C LYS A 43 -12.14 9.90 8.53
N LYS A 44 -12.82 8.77 8.77
CA LYS A 44 -12.81 8.06 10.06
C LYS A 44 -11.61 7.10 10.10
N LYS A 45 -10.94 7.04 11.25
CA LYS A 45 -9.95 6.02 11.56
C LYS A 45 -10.59 4.87 12.33
N PHE A 46 -10.08 3.68 12.13
CA PHE A 46 -10.55 2.43 12.73
C PHE A 46 -9.45 1.82 13.60
N LEU A 47 -9.84 1.26 14.72
CA LEU A 47 -8.99 0.42 15.54
C LEU A 47 -9.61 -0.98 15.54
N LYS A 48 -9.11 -1.85 14.66
CA LYS A 48 -9.64 -3.19 14.35
C LYS A 48 -10.92 -3.18 13.51
N GLY A 49 -11.24 -4.31 12.94
CA GLY A 49 -12.45 -4.52 12.13
C GLY A 49 -12.23 -5.43 10.94
N TYR A 50 -13.30 -5.59 10.18
CA TYR A 50 -13.32 -6.28 8.90
C TYR A 50 -13.45 -5.24 7.78
N PHE A 51 -12.57 -5.33 6.80
CA PHE A 51 -12.46 -4.39 5.68
C PHE A 51 -12.50 -5.18 4.39
N GLU A 52 -13.36 -4.79 3.47
CA GLU A 52 -13.57 -5.53 2.24
C GLU A 52 -13.75 -4.59 1.06
N ILE A 53 -13.25 -5.00 -0.10
CA ILE A 53 -13.48 -4.34 -1.38
C ILE A 53 -13.74 -5.39 -2.47
N LYS A 54 -14.75 -5.12 -3.31
CA LYS A 54 -14.95 -5.81 -4.59
C LYS A 54 -14.27 -5.02 -5.68
N PHE A 55 -13.37 -5.64 -6.43
CA PHE A 55 -12.53 -4.98 -7.42
C PHE A 55 -12.37 -5.81 -8.68
N LYS A 56 -11.97 -5.17 -9.76
CA LYS A 56 -11.45 -5.78 -10.97
C LYS A 56 -10.03 -5.26 -11.18
N ALA A 57 -9.05 -6.17 -11.21
CA ALA A 57 -7.65 -5.81 -11.37
C ALA A 57 -7.37 -5.26 -12.78
N PRO A 58 -6.60 -4.19 -12.92
CA PRO A 58 -6.05 -3.80 -14.21
C PRO A 58 -4.93 -4.76 -14.61
N SER A 59 -4.63 -4.85 -15.91
CA SER A 59 -3.58 -5.71 -16.47
C SER A 59 -2.40 -4.94 -17.07
N ASP A 60 -2.48 -3.61 -17.14
CA ASP A 60 -1.42 -2.83 -17.78
C ASP A 60 -0.19 -2.70 -16.86
N LYS A 61 0.98 -2.83 -17.47
CA LYS A 61 2.26 -2.65 -16.78
C LYS A 61 2.37 -1.26 -16.15
N GLY A 62 2.91 -1.21 -14.94
CA GLY A 62 3.10 0.03 -14.19
C GLY A 62 1.89 0.46 -13.37
N LEU A 63 0.74 -0.21 -13.49
CA LEU A 63 -0.40 0.04 -12.61
C LEU A 63 -0.24 -0.69 -11.28
N TRP A 64 -0.42 0.06 -10.21
CA TRP A 64 -0.28 -0.42 -8.83
C TRP A 64 -1.53 -0.07 -8.02
N PRO A 65 -2.60 -0.87 -8.14
CA PRO A 65 -3.77 -0.75 -7.26
C PRO A 65 -3.47 -1.28 -5.87
N ALA A 66 -3.97 -0.57 -4.86
CA ALA A 66 -3.84 -0.95 -3.45
C ALA A 66 -5.13 -0.72 -2.67
N PHE A 67 -5.35 -1.58 -1.65
CA PHE A 67 -6.39 -1.44 -0.64
C PHE A 67 -5.75 -1.71 0.72
N TRP A 68 -5.67 -0.69 1.57
CA TRP A 68 -4.78 -0.68 2.72
C TRP A 68 -5.26 0.22 3.86
N LEU A 69 -4.64 0.08 5.02
CA LEU A 69 -4.91 0.89 6.20
C LEU A 69 -3.63 1.53 6.71
N TYR A 70 -3.67 2.83 6.97
CA TYR A 70 -2.51 3.60 7.42
C TYR A 70 -2.75 4.36 8.71
N GLY A 71 -1.88 4.14 9.71
CA GLY A 71 -1.94 4.76 11.03
C GLY A 71 -1.16 6.08 11.15
N GLY A 72 -0.27 6.34 10.22
CA GLY A 72 0.66 7.48 10.34
C GLY A 72 1.96 7.12 11.05
N THR A 73 2.49 8.00 11.85
CA THR A 73 3.77 7.81 12.55
C THR A 73 3.53 7.27 13.98
N PRO A 74 4.29 6.27 14.46
CA PRO A 74 5.28 5.46 13.74
C PRO A 74 4.59 4.53 12.76
N ASN A 75 5.17 4.35 11.58
CA ASN A 75 4.59 3.64 10.45
C ASN A 75 3.96 2.31 10.86
N GLU A 76 2.66 2.33 11.06
CA GLU A 76 1.82 1.15 11.21
C GLU A 76 0.88 1.09 10.02
N GLU A 77 1.01 0.04 9.21
CA GLU A 77 0.29 -0.12 7.95
C GLU A 77 -0.16 -1.57 7.77
N ILE A 78 -1.29 -1.75 7.13
CA ILE A 78 -1.84 -3.05 6.77
C ILE A 78 -2.21 -2.99 5.30
N ASP A 79 -1.44 -3.65 4.45
CA ASP A 79 -1.71 -3.75 3.02
C ASP A 79 -2.57 -4.99 2.77
N ILE A 80 -3.90 -4.78 2.72
CA ILE A 80 -4.85 -5.88 2.51
C ILE A 80 -4.71 -6.42 1.09
N MET A 81 -4.36 -5.55 0.15
CA MET A 81 -4.07 -5.91 -1.23
C MET A 81 -3.16 -4.86 -1.86
N GLU A 82 -2.12 -5.33 -2.50
CA GLU A 82 -1.37 -4.59 -3.51
C GLU A 82 -1.18 -5.48 -4.74
N LEU A 83 -1.31 -4.90 -5.92
CA LEU A 83 -1.14 -5.61 -7.17
C LEU A 83 -0.14 -4.88 -8.07
N LYS A 84 0.42 -5.62 -9.02
CA LYS A 84 1.11 -5.08 -10.20
C LYS A 84 0.33 -5.51 -11.43
N GLY A 85 -0.04 -4.58 -12.29
CA GLY A 85 -0.85 -4.89 -13.46
C GLY A 85 -0.26 -6.00 -14.33
N GLU A 86 1.06 -6.05 -14.48
CA GLU A 86 1.78 -7.08 -15.22
C GLU A 86 1.88 -8.44 -14.50
N ARG A 87 1.46 -8.54 -13.22
CA ARG A 87 1.48 -9.77 -12.43
C ARG A 87 0.07 -10.25 -12.12
N GLU A 88 -0.65 -10.61 -13.15
CA GLU A 88 -2.08 -10.91 -13.10
C GLU A 88 -2.49 -12.04 -12.14
N ASP A 89 -1.55 -12.94 -11.82
CA ASP A 89 -1.74 -14.12 -10.98
C ASP A 89 -1.01 -14.02 -9.63
N GLN A 90 -0.75 -12.80 -9.17
CA GLN A 90 -0.12 -12.56 -7.88
C GLN A 90 -0.87 -11.48 -7.10
N ILE A 91 -0.87 -11.62 -5.79
CA ILE A 91 -1.33 -10.61 -4.84
C ILE A 91 -0.25 -10.41 -3.78
N HIS A 92 0.01 -9.17 -3.42
CA HIS A 92 0.85 -8.83 -2.29
C HIS A 92 -0.04 -8.47 -1.10
N VAL A 93 0.28 -8.99 0.07
CA VAL A 93 -0.32 -8.63 1.35
C VAL A 93 0.79 -8.41 2.36
N GLU A 94 0.70 -7.37 3.18
CA GLU A 94 1.76 -7.07 4.13
C GLU A 94 1.24 -6.30 5.35
N THR A 95 2.00 -6.39 6.45
CA THR A 95 1.88 -5.51 7.60
C THR A 95 3.22 -4.86 7.89
N HIS A 96 3.25 -3.54 8.00
CA HIS A 96 4.43 -2.77 8.38
C HIS A 96 4.26 -2.24 9.80
N CYS A 97 5.29 -2.43 10.62
CA CYS A 97 5.32 -1.89 11.96
C CYS A 97 6.74 -1.64 12.46
N GLN A 98 7.02 -0.42 12.89
CA GLN A 98 8.34 -0.05 13.43
C GLN A 98 8.49 -0.32 14.92
N LYS A 99 7.40 -0.34 15.68
CA LYS A 99 7.39 -0.40 17.14
C LYS A 99 6.39 -1.37 17.74
N CYS A 100 5.84 -2.30 16.95
CA CYS A 100 4.96 -3.31 17.52
C CYS A 100 5.74 -4.34 18.31
N ASP A 101 5.08 -4.90 19.32
CA ASP A 101 5.49 -6.17 19.90
C ASP A 101 5.29 -7.28 18.87
N MET A 102 6.32 -7.49 18.08
CA MET A 102 6.36 -8.60 17.12
C MET A 102 6.52 -9.86 17.93
N VAL A 103 5.65 -10.81 17.73
CA VAL A 103 5.87 -12.18 18.21
C VAL A 103 7.23 -12.59 17.66
N ARG A 104 8.18 -12.71 18.56
CA ARG A 104 9.62 -12.81 18.29
C ARG A 104 9.89 -13.77 17.14
N ASN A 105 10.38 -13.24 16.03
CA ASN A 105 11.21 -14.02 15.14
C ASN A 105 12.63 -14.05 15.75
N PRO A 106 13.13 -15.21 16.21
CA PRO A 106 14.41 -15.28 16.93
C PRO A 106 15.64 -14.93 16.07
N ILE A 107 15.50 -14.68 14.79
CA ILE A 107 16.62 -14.51 13.84
C ILE A 107 16.68 -13.11 13.21
N GLY A 108 15.94 -12.13 13.69
CA GLY A 108 16.18 -10.78 13.18
C GLY A 108 14.94 -9.95 12.89
N LEU A 109 15.18 -8.74 12.99
CA LEU A 109 14.41 -7.52 12.83
C LEU A 109 13.64 -7.42 11.47
N LYS A 110 12.72 -8.31 11.16
CA LYS A 110 11.73 -8.01 10.14
C LYS A 110 10.66 -7.11 10.75
N ARG A 111 10.61 -5.88 10.27
CA ARG A 111 9.59 -4.88 10.63
C ARG A 111 8.35 -4.96 9.75
N SER A 112 8.25 -5.97 8.90
CA SER A 112 7.12 -6.23 8.02
C SER A 112 6.89 -7.74 7.90
N PHE A 113 5.60 -8.12 7.70
CA PHE A 113 5.16 -9.50 7.55
C PHE A 113 4.20 -9.59 6.39
N GLY A 114 4.54 -10.36 5.39
CA GLY A 114 3.75 -10.57 4.21
C GLY A 114 4.60 -10.90 3.01
N GLY A 115 4.13 -10.62 1.85
CA GLY A 115 4.84 -10.81 0.60
C GLY A 115 3.92 -11.14 -0.57
N TRP A 116 4.53 -11.45 -1.71
CA TRP A 116 3.85 -11.86 -2.92
C TRP A 116 3.39 -13.30 -2.82
N LEU A 117 2.10 -13.52 -3.09
CA LEU A 117 1.45 -14.82 -3.13
C LEU A 117 1.07 -15.14 -4.57
N LYS A 118 1.48 -16.32 -5.06
CA LYS A 118 1.06 -16.85 -6.36
C LYS A 118 -0.34 -17.45 -6.25
N LEU A 119 -1.18 -17.17 -7.23
CA LEU A 119 -2.58 -17.61 -7.29
C LEU A 119 -2.77 -18.66 -8.38
N ASN A 120 -3.83 -19.46 -8.23
CA ASN A 120 -4.27 -20.44 -9.25
C ASN A 120 -5.32 -19.80 -10.17
N GLY A 121 -4.97 -18.66 -10.81
CA GLY A 121 -5.88 -17.92 -11.68
C GLY A 121 -5.47 -16.46 -11.76
N LYS A 122 -6.12 -15.73 -12.65
CA LYS A 122 -5.80 -14.33 -12.91
C LYS A 122 -6.85 -13.41 -12.28
N LEU A 123 -6.39 -12.33 -11.66
CA LEU A 123 -7.26 -11.36 -10.98
C LEU A 123 -7.97 -10.40 -11.95
N ASN A 124 -7.50 -10.28 -13.18
CA ASN A 124 -8.07 -9.39 -14.20
C ASN A 124 -9.21 -10.02 -15.03
N GLU A 125 -9.44 -11.34 -14.93
CA GLU A 125 -10.49 -12.03 -15.70
C GLU A 125 -11.91 -11.77 -15.20
N GLY A 126 -12.08 -11.15 -14.02
CA GLY A 126 -13.41 -10.86 -13.47
C GLY A 126 -13.34 -10.01 -12.22
N PHE A 127 -14.47 -9.91 -11.53
CA PHE A 127 -14.50 -9.28 -10.21
C PHE A 127 -14.00 -10.24 -9.14
N ASN A 128 -13.19 -9.72 -8.25
CA ASN A 128 -12.69 -10.41 -7.06
C ASN A 128 -13.12 -9.64 -5.81
N VAL A 129 -13.12 -10.33 -4.68
CA VAL A 129 -13.34 -9.74 -3.36
C VAL A 129 -12.09 -9.98 -2.52
N VAL A 130 -11.47 -8.93 -2.04
CA VAL A 130 -10.39 -9.03 -1.07
C VAL A 130 -10.82 -8.44 0.26
N SER A 131 -10.43 -9.07 1.36
CA SER A 131 -10.75 -8.56 2.68
C SER A 131 -9.64 -8.82 3.70
N GLY A 132 -9.59 -7.95 4.71
CA GLY A 132 -8.72 -8.04 5.87
C GLY A 132 -9.53 -8.06 7.16
N LEU A 133 -9.32 -9.06 8.01
CA LEU A 133 -9.82 -9.09 9.38
C LEU A 133 -8.69 -8.73 10.33
N TRP A 134 -8.75 -7.53 10.89
CA TRP A 134 -7.80 -7.05 11.89
C TRP A 134 -8.39 -7.19 13.29
N THR A 135 -7.72 -7.98 14.11
CA THR A 135 -8.06 -8.27 15.52
C THR A 135 -7.00 -7.74 16.49
N ASP A 136 -7.07 -8.11 17.74
CA ASP A 136 -6.08 -7.76 18.78
C ASP A 136 -4.70 -8.36 18.53
N ASP A 137 -4.65 -9.56 17.92
CA ASP A 137 -3.44 -10.38 17.89
C ASP A 137 -2.94 -10.68 16.47
N GLU A 138 -3.78 -10.39 15.47
CA GLU A 138 -3.45 -10.77 14.09
C GLU A 138 -4.23 -9.97 13.04
N VAL A 139 -3.72 -10.01 11.82
CA VAL A 139 -4.43 -9.65 10.60
C VAL A 139 -4.56 -10.89 9.73
N ARG A 140 -5.78 -11.22 9.32
CA ARG A 140 -6.07 -12.28 8.36
C ARG A 140 -6.46 -11.70 7.03
N TYR A 141 -5.90 -12.21 5.96
CA TYR A 141 -6.14 -11.79 4.59
C TYR A 141 -6.96 -12.83 3.85
N TYR A 142 -7.95 -12.38 3.12
CA TYR A 142 -8.86 -13.26 2.37
C TYR A 142 -8.93 -12.80 0.91
N LEU A 143 -9.00 -13.76 0.01
CA LEU A 143 -9.33 -13.55 -1.40
C LEU A 143 -10.48 -14.48 -1.77
N ASN A 144 -11.59 -13.89 -2.28
CA ASN A 144 -12.82 -14.61 -2.63
C ASN A 144 -13.31 -15.55 -1.50
N GLY A 145 -13.28 -15.04 -0.26
CA GLY A 145 -13.69 -15.77 0.95
C GLY A 145 -12.68 -16.79 1.49
N LYS A 146 -11.60 -17.08 0.78
CA LYS A 146 -10.56 -18.01 1.23
C LYS A 146 -9.45 -17.25 1.95
N CYS A 147 -9.07 -17.69 3.15
CA CYS A 147 -7.91 -17.15 3.87
C CYS A 147 -6.63 -17.50 3.11
N ILE A 148 -5.85 -16.49 2.73
CA ILE A 148 -4.63 -16.62 1.95
C ILE A 148 -3.35 -16.33 2.75
N ALA A 149 -3.46 -15.55 3.84
CA ALA A 149 -2.34 -15.26 4.73
C ALA A 149 -2.82 -14.85 6.13
N VAL A 150 -1.92 -14.94 7.10
CA VAL A 150 -2.11 -14.45 8.47
C VAL A 150 -0.83 -13.78 8.94
N SER A 151 -0.93 -12.56 9.42
CA SER A 151 0.16 -11.83 10.07
C SER A 151 -0.10 -11.74 11.57
N LYS A 152 0.79 -12.28 12.38
CA LYS A 152 0.72 -12.21 13.85
C LYS A 152 1.35 -10.91 14.33
N VAL A 153 0.54 -9.88 14.48
CA VAL A 153 0.97 -8.54 14.84
C VAL A 153 -0.08 -7.84 15.70
N LYS A 154 0.38 -7.06 16.67
CA LYS A 154 -0.48 -6.22 17.51
C LYS A 154 -0.33 -4.77 17.11
N PHE A 155 -1.38 -4.21 16.57
CA PHE A 155 -1.45 -2.79 16.26
C PHE A 155 -2.32 -2.06 17.27
N ASN A 156 -1.84 -0.91 17.73
CA ASN A 156 -2.54 -0.08 18.71
C ASN A 156 -2.89 1.32 18.21
N VAL A 157 -2.54 1.63 16.96
CA VAL A 157 -2.79 2.95 16.36
C VAL A 157 -3.98 2.88 15.41
N PRO A 158 -5.00 3.74 15.61
CA PRO A 158 -6.13 3.81 14.68
C PRO A 158 -5.68 4.19 13.27
N LYS A 159 -6.22 3.50 12.26
CA LYS A 159 -5.80 3.60 10.85
C LYS A 159 -6.93 4.12 9.96
N ALA A 160 -6.60 4.99 9.02
CA ALA A 160 -7.49 5.35 7.94
C ALA A 160 -7.46 4.26 6.88
N LEU A 161 -8.63 3.93 6.31
CA LEU A 161 -8.75 3.03 5.17
C LEU A 161 -8.51 3.81 3.89
N ALA A 162 -7.74 3.25 2.98
CA ALA A 162 -7.43 3.84 1.69
C ALA A 162 -7.58 2.83 0.55
N ALA A 163 -7.93 3.35 -0.62
CA ALA A 163 -7.85 2.62 -1.88
C ALA A 163 -7.33 3.55 -2.97
N ASN A 164 -6.41 3.07 -3.77
CA ASN A 164 -5.79 3.86 -4.84
C ASN A 164 -5.37 2.99 -6.03
N VAL A 165 -5.10 3.69 -7.14
CA VAL A 165 -4.27 3.17 -8.22
C VAL A 165 -3.11 4.15 -8.38
N ALA A 166 -1.92 3.71 -7.99
CA ALA A 166 -0.68 4.40 -8.27
C ALA A 166 -0.15 3.97 -9.65
N ILE A 167 0.73 4.78 -10.21
CA ILE A 167 1.40 4.48 -11.47
C ILE A 167 2.90 4.52 -11.18
N ALA A 168 3.55 3.36 -11.30
CA ALA A 168 5.00 3.27 -11.22
C ALA A 168 5.61 3.72 -12.53
N ASP A 169 6.68 4.51 -12.49
CA ASP A 169 7.52 4.71 -13.64
C ASP A 169 8.45 3.50 -13.87
N ASP A 170 9.10 3.42 -15.03
CA ASP A 170 9.98 2.31 -15.38
C ASP A 170 11.19 2.14 -14.44
N ASN A 171 11.43 3.09 -13.55
CA ASN A 171 12.50 3.14 -12.55
C ASN A 171 11.97 3.04 -11.11
N GLY A 172 10.70 2.74 -10.91
CA GLY A 172 10.09 2.59 -9.60
C GLY A 172 10.69 1.45 -8.77
N PRO A 173 10.60 1.50 -7.44
CA PRO A 173 11.27 0.57 -6.53
C PRO A 173 10.72 -0.86 -6.49
N PHE A 174 10.01 -1.27 -7.52
CA PHE A 174 9.45 -2.63 -7.62
C PHE A 174 10.07 -3.41 -8.78
#